data_15b6b856eacc6293045d7c816e282b37
#
_entry.id   15b6b856eacc6293045d7c816e282b37
#
_cell.length_a   1.000
_cell.length_b   1.000
_cell.length_c   1.000
_cell.angle_alpha   90.00
_cell.angle_beta   90.00
_cell.angle_gamma   90.00
#
_symmetry.space_group_name_H-M   'P 1'
#
loop_
_entity.id
_entity.type
_entity.pdbx_description
1 polymer ?
#
loop_
_entity_poly.entity_id
_entity_poly.type
_entity_poly.pdbx_seq_one_letter_code
_entity_poly.pdbx_strand_id
1 'polypeptide(L)'
;MGLSEEEALLCCYRLSRDNARTPMQWSEEKNAGFTQGVPWLKVNPNYHRINVESQIRSEDSLFSYYKKLIALRKSAKYQEVLTYGEIVPEALKDTELLEDHSDRDVIAFSRRGDGKKILIAANFGTDEVCLSLKNIQKITVLVSNMKEVFYQGGELRLRSCEAVVLEII
;
A
#
# COMPACT_ATOMS: atom_id res chain seq x y z
N MET A 1 -40.72 -14.03 -3.13
CA MET A 1 -40.58 -12.61 -2.82
C MET A 1 -39.31 -12.12 -3.54
N GLY A 2 -39.39 -11.10 -4.38
CA GLY A 2 -38.24 -10.48 -5.04
C GLY A 2 -37.59 -9.45 -4.11
N LEU A 3 -36.31 -9.18 -4.31
CA LEU A 3 -35.60 -8.07 -3.65
C LEU A 3 -36.20 -6.74 -4.11
N SER A 4 -36.25 -5.75 -3.22
CA SER A 4 -36.49 -4.37 -3.62
C SER A 4 -35.34 -3.86 -4.50
N GLU A 5 -35.55 -2.77 -5.23
CA GLU A 5 -34.50 -2.16 -6.06
C GLU A 5 -33.26 -1.79 -5.24
N GLU A 6 -33.45 -1.26 -4.04
CA GLU A 6 -32.40 -0.88 -3.12
C GLU A 6 -31.60 -2.09 -2.60
N GLU A 7 -32.30 -3.19 -2.23
CA GLU A 7 -31.64 -4.43 -1.84
C GLU A 7 -30.88 -5.07 -2.99
N ALA A 8 -31.43 -5.03 -4.22
CA ALA A 8 -30.76 -5.55 -5.41
C ALA A 8 -29.50 -4.76 -5.73
N LEU A 9 -29.53 -3.43 -5.65
CA LEU A 9 -28.37 -2.57 -5.80
C LEU A 9 -27.30 -2.86 -4.74
N LEU A 10 -27.70 -3.01 -3.47
CA LEU A 10 -26.77 -3.34 -2.40
C LEU A 10 -26.11 -4.70 -2.60
N CYS A 11 -26.86 -5.70 -3.06
CA CYS A 11 -26.31 -7.00 -3.45
C CYS A 11 -25.32 -6.88 -4.61
N CYS A 12 -25.63 -6.09 -5.64
CA CYS A 12 -24.70 -5.83 -6.73
C CYS A 12 -23.41 -5.18 -6.24
N TYR A 13 -23.47 -4.18 -5.37
CA TYR A 13 -22.27 -3.53 -4.81
C TYR A 13 -21.41 -4.47 -3.97
N ARG A 14 -22.02 -5.37 -3.20
CA ARG A 14 -21.30 -6.26 -2.29
C ARG A 14 -20.78 -7.54 -2.94
N LEU A 15 -21.52 -8.08 -3.91
CA LEU A 15 -21.29 -9.42 -4.45
C LEU A 15 -20.82 -9.43 -5.91
N SER A 16 -21.00 -8.33 -6.63
CA SER A 16 -20.59 -8.24 -8.04
C SER A 16 -19.06 -8.22 -8.15
N ARG A 17 -18.56 -9.04 -9.07
CA ARG A 17 -17.14 -9.06 -9.46
C ARG A 17 -16.82 -8.08 -10.59
N ASP A 18 -17.81 -7.40 -11.16
CA ASP A 18 -17.65 -6.59 -12.36
C ASP A 18 -16.82 -5.35 -12.12
N ASN A 19 -16.84 -4.80 -10.90
CA ASN A 19 -15.97 -3.68 -10.51
C ASN A 19 -14.46 -4.03 -10.62
N ALA A 20 -14.09 -5.30 -10.43
CA ALA A 20 -12.71 -5.77 -10.57
C ALA A 20 -12.36 -6.17 -12.01
N ARG A 21 -13.34 -6.16 -12.96
CA ARG A 21 -13.18 -6.59 -14.34
C ARG A 21 -13.44 -5.50 -15.36
N THR A 22 -13.64 -4.25 -14.91
CA THR A 22 -13.82 -3.12 -15.80
C THR A 22 -12.62 -2.99 -16.75
N PRO A 23 -12.83 -2.45 -17.96
CA PRO A 23 -11.74 -2.22 -18.91
C PRO A 23 -10.59 -1.42 -18.28
N MET A 24 -9.36 -1.82 -18.57
CA MET A 24 -8.18 -1.09 -18.12
C MET A 24 -8.17 0.33 -18.69
N GLN A 25 -7.92 1.30 -17.81
CA GLN A 25 -7.90 2.71 -18.16
C GLN A 25 -6.48 3.11 -18.60
N TRP A 26 -6.20 3.03 -19.91
CA TRP A 26 -4.89 3.34 -20.46
C TRP A 26 -4.65 4.83 -20.64
N SER A 27 -5.66 5.56 -21.12
CA SER A 27 -5.59 7.00 -21.41
C SER A 27 -6.92 7.69 -21.19
N GLU A 28 -6.97 9.00 -21.41
CA GLU A 28 -8.20 9.80 -21.40
C GLU A 28 -9.02 9.71 -22.71
N GLU A 29 -8.55 8.95 -23.69
CA GLU A 29 -9.21 8.77 -24.96
C GLU A 29 -10.49 7.95 -24.84
N LYS A 30 -11.28 7.92 -25.93
CA LYS A 30 -12.52 7.13 -26.02
C LYS A 30 -12.30 5.69 -25.52
N ASN A 31 -13.24 5.20 -24.72
CA ASN A 31 -13.18 3.88 -24.06
C ASN A 31 -11.91 3.70 -23.23
N ALA A 32 -11.38 4.78 -22.64
CA ALA A 32 -10.15 4.78 -21.86
C ALA A 32 -8.91 4.26 -22.63
N GLY A 33 -8.87 4.38 -23.95
CA GLY A 33 -7.82 3.80 -24.80
C GLY A 33 -7.81 2.26 -24.81
N PHE A 34 -8.83 1.60 -24.26
CA PHE A 34 -8.87 0.15 -24.12
C PHE A 34 -9.26 -0.56 -25.43
N THR A 35 -10.25 -0.02 -26.17
CA THR A 35 -10.73 -0.62 -27.42
C THR A 35 -11.34 0.41 -28.35
N GLN A 36 -11.28 0.15 -29.66
CA GLN A 36 -11.99 0.93 -30.67
C GLN A 36 -13.47 0.49 -30.81
N GLY A 37 -13.82 -0.71 -30.36
CA GLY A 37 -15.18 -1.27 -30.38
C GLY A 37 -15.98 -0.89 -29.13
N VAL A 38 -17.05 -1.65 -28.88
CA VAL A 38 -17.86 -1.55 -27.66
C VAL A 38 -17.27 -2.47 -26.60
N PRO A 39 -16.82 -1.96 -25.45
CA PRO A 39 -16.32 -2.81 -24.37
C PRO A 39 -17.46 -3.65 -23.78
N TRP A 40 -17.17 -4.88 -23.37
CA TRP A 40 -18.16 -5.81 -22.81
C TRP A 40 -18.71 -5.36 -21.45
N LEU A 41 -17.90 -4.63 -20.67
CA LEU A 41 -18.32 -3.94 -19.44
C LEU A 41 -18.14 -2.45 -19.60
N LYS A 42 -18.95 -1.69 -18.89
CA LYS A 42 -18.89 -0.24 -18.89
C LYS A 42 -17.53 0.24 -18.38
N VAL A 43 -16.90 1.15 -19.10
CA VAL A 43 -15.70 1.86 -18.65
C VAL A 43 -16.08 2.76 -17.47
N ASN A 44 -15.27 2.76 -16.41
CA ASN A 44 -15.48 3.67 -15.29
C ASN A 44 -15.26 5.12 -15.76
N PRO A 45 -16.21 6.04 -15.55
CA PRO A 45 -16.14 7.41 -16.06
C PRO A 45 -14.97 8.24 -15.49
N ASN A 46 -14.30 7.76 -14.43
CA ASN A 46 -13.15 8.44 -13.87
C ASN A 46 -11.87 8.34 -14.72
N TYR A 47 -11.89 7.59 -15.84
CA TYR A 47 -10.72 7.39 -16.71
C TYR A 47 -10.13 8.69 -17.27
N HIS A 48 -10.91 9.76 -17.36
CA HIS A 48 -10.40 11.08 -17.74
C HIS A 48 -9.39 11.67 -16.75
N ARG A 49 -9.40 11.21 -15.49
CA ARG A 49 -8.50 11.67 -14.43
C ARG A 49 -7.56 10.58 -13.95
N ILE A 50 -8.02 9.33 -13.95
CA ILE A 50 -7.27 8.19 -13.41
C ILE A 50 -7.04 7.22 -14.55
N ASN A 51 -5.85 7.22 -15.10
CA ASN A 51 -5.44 6.33 -16.18
C ASN A 51 -3.92 6.10 -16.15
N VAL A 52 -3.46 5.07 -16.85
CA VAL A 52 -2.04 4.69 -16.88
C VAL A 52 -1.16 5.82 -17.37
N GLU A 53 -1.59 6.53 -18.43
CA GLU A 53 -0.79 7.61 -19.02
C GLU A 53 -0.53 8.74 -18.02
N SER A 54 -1.54 9.17 -17.28
CA SER A 54 -1.40 10.18 -16.22
C SER A 54 -0.51 9.68 -15.06
N GLN A 55 -0.64 8.39 -14.70
CA GLN A 55 0.16 7.76 -13.65
C GLN A 55 1.65 7.67 -14.01
N ILE A 56 1.96 7.36 -15.27
CA ILE A 56 3.37 7.29 -15.75
C ILE A 56 4.04 8.67 -15.69
N ARG A 57 3.30 9.74 -15.94
CA ARG A 57 3.81 11.12 -15.94
C ARG A 57 4.00 11.70 -14.52
N SER A 58 3.47 11.05 -13.49
CA SER A 58 3.52 11.53 -12.11
C SER A 58 4.51 10.71 -11.26
N GLU A 59 5.43 11.38 -10.59
CA GLU A 59 6.37 10.73 -9.65
C GLU A 59 5.69 10.24 -8.37
N ASP A 60 4.59 10.89 -7.97
CA ASP A 60 3.82 10.59 -6.76
C ASP A 60 2.63 9.67 -7.05
N SER A 61 2.60 9.00 -8.21
CA SER A 61 1.53 8.09 -8.58
C SER A 61 1.69 6.70 -7.98
N LEU A 62 0.58 5.98 -7.91
CA LEU A 62 0.57 4.58 -7.52
C LEU A 62 1.47 3.71 -8.43
N PHE A 63 1.46 3.98 -9.75
CA PHE A 63 2.35 3.33 -10.71
C PHE A 63 3.82 3.55 -10.34
N SER A 64 4.23 4.79 -10.09
CA SER A 64 5.60 5.14 -9.70
C SER A 64 5.99 4.53 -8.35
N TYR A 65 5.06 4.46 -7.41
CA TYR A 65 5.27 3.80 -6.12
C TYR A 65 5.54 2.30 -6.28
N TYR A 66 4.72 1.58 -7.04
CA TYR A 66 4.95 0.17 -7.34
C TYR A 66 6.25 -0.07 -8.09
N LYS A 67 6.60 0.79 -9.03
CA LYS A 67 7.87 0.73 -9.74
C LYS A 67 9.06 0.84 -8.79
N LYS A 68 9.00 1.75 -7.79
CA LYS A 68 10.02 1.89 -6.74
C LYS A 68 10.11 0.62 -5.89
N LEU A 69 8.99 0.04 -5.45
CA LEU A 69 8.97 -1.20 -4.68
C LEU A 69 9.58 -2.39 -5.44
N ILE A 70 9.23 -2.55 -6.72
CA ILE A 70 9.76 -3.62 -7.56
C ILE A 70 11.27 -3.42 -7.79
N ALA A 71 11.71 -2.18 -8.04
CA ALA A 71 13.13 -1.86 -8.20
C ALA A 71 13.92 -2.16 -6.92
N LEU A 72 13.38 -1.78 -5.75
CA LEU A 72 13.97 -2.10 -4.46
C LEU A 72 14.13 -3.62 -4.29
N ARG A 73 13.06 -4.39 -4.52
CA ARG A 73 13.07 -5.85 -4.39
C ARG A 73 14.08 -6.53 -5.32
N LYS A 74 14.33 -5.95 -6.51
CA LYS A 74 15.28 -6.47 -7.51
C LYS A 74 16.68 -5.90 -7.39
N SER A 75 16.91 -4.94 -6.48
CA SER A 75 18.22 -4.31 -6.33
C SER A 75 19.25 -5.28 -5.79
N ALA A 76 20.49 -5.23 -6.29
CA ALA A 76 21.58 -6.10 -5.84
C ALA A 76 21.80 -6.07 -4.32
N LYS A 77 21.55 -4.90 -3.69
CA LYS A 77 21.71 -4.72 -2.22
C LYS A 77 20.65 -5.43 -1.40
N TYR A 78 19.40 -5.52 -1.89
CA TYR A 78 18.27 -5.97 -1.07
C TYR A 78 17.53 -7.20 -1.62
N GLN A 79 17.86 -7.64 -2.84
CA GLN A 79 17.17 -8.77 -3.48
C GLN A 79 17.16 -10.01 -2.60
N GLU A 80 18.29 -10.35 -2.00
CA GLU A 80 18.42 -11.57 -1.19
C GLU A 80 17.48 -11.51 0.03
N VAL A 81 17.59 -10.47 0.85
CA VAL A 81 16.77 -10.33 2.05
C VAL A 81 15.27 -10.13 1.73
N LEU A 82 14.93 -9.37 0.69
CA LEU A 82 13.53 -9.11 0.34
C LEU A 82 12.85 -10.27 -0.41
N THR A 83 13.62 -11.23 -0.95
CA THR A 83 13.07 -12.38 -1.66
C THR A 83 13.09 -13.64 -0.80
N TYR A 84 14.22 -13.92 -0.16
CA TYR A 84 14.46 -15.18 0.55
C TYR A 84 14.62 -15.01 2.06
N GLY A 85 14.77 -13.78 2.56
CA GLY A 85 14.89 -13.51 4.00
C GLY A 85 13.71 -14.06 4.80
N GLU A 86 13.96 -14.47 6.04
CA GLU A 86 12.94 -14.91 6.98
C GLU A 86 11.93 -13.79 7.26
N ILE A 87 10.64 -14.13 7.30
CA ILE A 87 9.58 -13.21 7.73
C ILE A 87 9.40 -13.37 9.23
N VAL A 88 9.66 -12.30 9.96
CA VAL A 88 9.51 -12.27 11.42
C VAL A 88 8.46 -11.22 11.77
N PRO A 89 7.29 -11.64 12.30
CA PRO A 89 6.31 -10.70 12.83
C PRO A 89 6.96 -9.85 13.94
N GLU A 90 6.84 -8.53 13.85
CA GLU A 90 7.27 -7.66 14.93
C GLU A 90 6.12 -7.54 15.94
N ALA A 91 6.42 -7.84 17.21
CA ALA A 91 5.44 -7.72 18.27
C ALA A 91 5.16 -6.23 18.54
N LEU A 92 3.92 -5.83 18.36
CA LEU A 92 3.45 -4.47 18.65
C LEU A 92 3.20 -4.23 20.15
N LYS A 93 3.67 -5.14 21.01
CA LYS A 93 3.36 -5.20 22.46
C LYS A 93 3.79 -3.99 23.30
N ASP A 94 4.61 -3.13 22.77
CA ASP A 94 5.05 -1.90 23.44
C ASP A 94 4.54 -0.64 22.69
N THR A 95 3.53 -0.81 21.85
CA THR A 95 2.83 0.33 21.28
C THR A 95 1.97 0.94 22.36
N GLU A 96 2.36 2.11 22.87
CA GLU A 96 1.43 2.97 23.59
C GLU A 96 0.44 3.49 22.55
N LEU A 97 -0.61 2.72 22.34
CA LEU A 97 -1.77 3.19 21.63
C LEU A 97 -2.40 4.26 22.52
N LEU A 98 -2.42 5.47 22.04
CA LEU A 98 -3.26 6.51 22.62
C LEU A 98 -4.70 6.03 22.47
N GLU A 99 -5.23 5.48 23.59
CA GLU A 99 -6.63 5.09 23.79
C GLU A 99 -7.29 4.20 22.72
N ASP A 100 -7.48 2.90 23.07
CA ASP A 100 -8.52 1.95 22.64
C ASP A 100 -8.70 1.63 21.13
N HIS A 101 -7.69 1.86 20.27
CA HIS A 101 -7.74 1.42 18.89
C HIS A 101 -6.93 0.14 18.69
N SER A 102 -7.65 -0.88 18.25
CA SER A 102 -7.19 -2.26 18.13
C SER A 102 -5.91 -2.41 17.29
N ASP A 103 -5.01 -3.28 17.73
CA ASP A 103 -3.87 -3.86 16.99
C ASP A 103 -4.21 -4.36 15.58
N ARG A 104 -5.49 -4.23 15.17
CA ARG A 104 -6.04 -4.76 13.92
C ARG A 104 -5.69 -3.92 12.70
N ASP A 105 -5.40 -2.64 12.89
CA ASP A 105 -5.19 -1.70 11.78
C ASP A 105 -3.72 -1.51 11.42
N VAL A 106 -2.79 -2.09 12.20
CA VAL A 106 -1.37 -1.99 11.94
C VAL A 106 -0.78 -3.36 11.61
N ILE A 107 -0.05 -3.42 10.51
CA ILE A 107 0.77 -4.57 10.14
C ILE A 107 2.23 -4.17 10.25
N ALA A 108 3.01 -4.92 11.05
CA ALA A 108 4.45 -4.75 11.11
C ALA A 108 5.16 -6.11 11.10
N PHE A 109 6.12 -6.25 10.23
CA PHE A 109 6.99 -7.43 10.16
C PHE A 109 8.36 -7.06 9.61
N SER A 110 9.38 -7.85 9.95
CA SER A 110 10.69 -7.70 9.35
C SER A 110 11.03 -8.86 8.41
N ARG A 111 11.85 -8.55 7.41
CA ARG A 111 12.59 -9.53 6.62
C ARG A 111 14.02 -9.55 7.13
N ARG A 112 14.54 -10.77 7.46
CA ARG A 112 15.89 -10.94 7.99
C ARG A 112 16.69 -11.88 7.10
N GLY A 113 17.89 -11.50 6.76
CA GLY A 113 18.77 -12.30 5.93
C GLY A 113 19.92 -11.48 5.37
N ASP A 114 21.00 -12.13 4.95
CA ASP A 114 22.17 -11.49 4.36
C ASP A 114 22.75 -10.36 5.23
N GLY A 115 22.74 -10.56 6.56
CA GLY A 115 23.20 -9.57 7.52
C GLY A 115 22.34 -8.30 7.62
N LYS A 116 21.15 -8.30 7.03
CA LYS A 116 20.22 -7.15 7.00
C LYS A 116 18.92 -7.45 7.72
N LYS A 117 18.34 -6.40 8.28
CA LYS A 117 16.97 -6.39 8.81
C LYS A 117 16.18 -5.28 8.11
N ILE A 118 15.12 -5.66 7.42
CA ILE A 118 14.21 -4.73 6.72
C ILE A 118 12.86 -4.78 7.43
N LEU A 119 12.46 -3.68 8.04
CA LEU A 119 11.15 -3.51 8.63
C LEU A 119 10.16 -3.01 7.58
N ILE A 120 9.02 -3.67 7.49
CA ILE A 120 7.86 -3.24 6.75
C ILE A 120 6.76 -2.95 7.77
N ALA A 121 6.23 -1.73 7.76
CA ALA A 121 5.15 -1.33 8.64
C ALA A 121 4.10 -0.52 7.87
N ALA A 122 2.83 -0.78 8.15
CA ALA A 122 1.72 -0.08 7.53
C ALA A 122 0.59 0.12 8.54
N ASN A 123 0.07 1.33 8.59
CA ASN A 123 -1.11 1.71 9.35
C ASN A 123 -2.30 1.82 8.39
N PHE A 124 -3.27 0.96 8.54
CA PHE A 124 -4.52 0.96 7.76
C PHE A 124 -5.64 1.74 8.45
N GLY A 125 -5.39 2.20 9.68
CA GLY A 125 -6.34 2.95 10.47
C GLY A 125 -6.43 4.43 10.09
N THR A 126 -7.36 5.11 10.72
CA THR A 126 -7.60 6.56 10.56
C THR A 126 -6.76 7.39 11.51
N ASP A 127 -6.27 6.80 12.58
CA ASP A 127 -5.53 7.49 13.63
C ASP A 127 -4.02 7.27 13.48
N GLU A 128 -3.25 8.17 14.07
CA GLU A 128 -1.81 8.05 14.11
C GLU A 128 -1.37 6.98 15.13
N VAL A 129 -0.37 6.19 14.78
CA VAL A 129 0.16 5.12 15.62
C VAL A 129 1.66 5.30 15.81
N CYS A 130 2.15 5.09 17.05
CA CYS A 130 3.57 5.06 17.39
C CYS A 130 4.04 3.62 17.58
N LEU A 131 5.07 3.22 16.84
CA LEU A 131 5.74 1.94 16.98
C LEU A 131 7.05 2.13 17.73
N SER A 132 7.23 1.45 18.87
CA SER A 132 8.48 1.47 19.61
C SER A 132 9.51 0.56 18.94
N LEU A 133 10.58 1.15 18.43
CA LEU A 133 11.72 0.46 17.82
C LEU A 133 12.92 0.50 18.80
N LYS A 134 12.72 -0.10 19.97
CA LYS A 134 13.76 -0.13 21.04
C LYS A 134 15.03 -0.81 20.53
N ASN A 135 16.19 -0.27 20.91
CA ASN A 135 17.52 -0.77 20.55
C ASN A 135 17.92 -0.64 19.08
N ILE A 136 17.23 0.20 18.32
CA ILE A 136 17.62 0.53 16.95
C ILE A 136 18.45 1.79 16.97
N GLN A 137 19.70 1.69 16.49
CA GLN A 137 20.64 2.81 16.48
C GLN A 137 20.37 3.75 15.29
N LYS A 138 19.98 3.18 14.16
CA LYS A 138 19.79 3.93 12.93
C LYS A 138 18.76 3.27 12.03
N ILE A 139 17.96 4.09 11.36
CA ILE A 139 17.09 3.65 10.27
C ILE A 139 17.51 4.31 8.95
N THR A 140 17.24 3.62 7.86
CA THR A 140 17.31 4.19 6.51
C THR A 140 15.95 3.95 5.85
N VAL A 141 15.27 5.02 5.44
CA VAL A 141 14.01 4.92 4.71
C VAL A 141 14.30 4.46 3.28
N LEU A 142 13.76 3.30 2.91
CA LEU A 142 13.91 2.74 1.57
C LEU A 142 12.75 3.12 0.66
N VAL A 143 11.51 3.02 1.17
CA VAL A 143 10.30 3.45 0.50
C VAL A 143 9.29 3.94 1.55
N SER A 144 8.57 4.99 1.23
CA SER A 144 7.38 5.47 1.95
C SER A 144 6.35 5.98 0.95
N ASN A 145 5.07 5.88 1.28
CA ASN A 145 3.99 6.53 0.54
C ASN A 145 3.76 7.98 0.97
N MET A 146 4.51 8.44 1.99
CA MET A 146 4.51 9.83 2.46
C MET A 146 5.85 10.49 2.15
N LYS A 147 5.87 11.82 2.05
CA LYS A 147 7.10 12.59 1.75
C LYS A 147 8.14 12.51 2.87
N GLU A 148 7.68 12.45 4.11
CA GLU A 148 8.53 12.43 5.30
C GLU A 148 8.11 11.28 6.20
N VAL A 149 9.08 10.62 6.80
CA VAL A 149 8.90 9.57 7.81
C VAL A 149 9.38 10.12 9.15
N PHE A 150 8.54 10.04 10.16
CA PHE A 150 8.85 10.52 11.50
C PHE A 150 9.44 9.40 12.35
N TYR A 151 10.74 9.50 12.61
CA TYR A 151 11.44 8.61 13.53
C TYR A 151 12.31 9.43 14.47
N GLN A 152 12.06 9.34 15.78
CA GLN A 152 12.83 10.05 16.80
C GLN A 152 12.84 9.25 18.10
N GLY A 153 14.00 9.19 18.75
CA GLY A 153 14.12 8.59 20.10
C GLY A 153 13.76 7.09 20.17
N GLY A 154 13.83 6.36 19.05
CA GLY A 154 13.42 4.96 19.00
C GLY A 154 11.92 4.76 18.72
N GLU A 155 11.20 5.82 18.43
CA GLU A 155 9.78 5.80 18.06
C GLU A 155 9.59 6.09 16.58
N LEU A 156 8.88 5.21 15.89
CA LEU A 156 8.41 5.37 14.52
C LEU A 156 6.93 5.75 14.57
N ARG A 157 6.62 6.92 14.06
CA ARG A 157 5.25 7.42 13.99
C ARG A 157 4.68 7.18 12.59
N LEU A 158 3.54 6.50 12.52
CA LEU A 158 2.81 6.23 11.29
C LEU A 158 1.48 6.97 11.29
N ARG A 159 1.31 7.89 10.36
CA ARG A 159 0.03 8.59 10.14
C ARG A 159 -1.02 7.63 9.59
N SER A 160 -2.26 8.07 9.54
CA SER A 160 -3.33 7.36 8.83
C SER A 160 -2.89 6.96 7.42
N CYS A 161 -3.13 5.70 7.05
CA CYS A 161 -2.79 5.12 5.75
C CYS A 161 -1.31 5.27 5.34
N GLU A 162 -0.39 5.40 6.32
CA GLU A 162 1.04 5.45 6.03
C GLU A 162 1.66 4.05 6.01
N ALA A 163 2.51 3.82 5.02
CA ALA A 163 3.29 2.60 4.88
C ALA A 163 4.76 2.92 4.61
N VAL A 164 5.66 2.19 5.29
CA VAL A 164 7.10 2.39 5.19
C VAL A 164 7.86 1.08 5.03
N VAL A 165 8.97 1.15 4.31
CA VAL A 165 9.99 0.10 4.24
C VAL A 165 11.31 0.70 4.72
N LEU A 166 11.85 0.17 5.80
CA LEU A 166 13.02 0.70 6.49
C LEU A 166 14.12 -0.36 6.59
N GLU A 167 15.37 0.01 6.29
CA GLU A 167 16.54 -0.77 6.74
C GLU A 167 16.87 -0.36 8.18
N ILE A 168 17.00 -1.34 9.05
CA ILE A 168 17.30 -1.17 10.46
C ILE A 168 18.74 -1.60 10.70
N ILE A 169 19.52 -0.73 11.36
CA ILE A 169 20.94 -0.93 11.67
C ILE A 169 21.17 -0.81 13.18
#